data_e59d95d91880b3aaa0661184dfe52536
#
_entry.id   e59d95d91880b3aaa0661184dfe52536
#
_cell.length_a   1.000
_cell.length_b   1.000
_cell.length_c   1.000
_cell.angle_alpha   90.00
_cell.angle_beta   90.00
_cell.angle_gamma   90.00
#
_symmetry.space_group_name_H-M   'P 1'
#
loop_
_entity.id
_entity.type
_entity.pdbx_description
1 polymer ?
#
loop_
_entity_poly.entity_id
_entity_poly.type
_entity_poly.pdbx_seq_one_letter_code
_entity_poly.pdbx_strand_id
1 'polypeptide(L)'
;MPNKQIAVGARTKVLMDVETSYGVAPTTPGGVLLPINSFSLKPSRAKNTPGTLTGRYDPAEPFDGNLEVSGGVVVPVDARAFGHWLRAMFGASATTGTGEPAAAPFTHVWKSNKDMPSLVMQATYGDIYGQFVGCKVSSLAM
;
A
#
# COMPACT_ATOMS: atom_id res chain seq x y z
N MET A 1 -27.27 6.76 -22.33
CA MET A 1 -25.92 6.26 -22.03
C MET A 1 -25.55 6.77 -20.66
N PRO A 2 -25.15 5.94 -19.70
CA PRO A 2 -24.71 6.45 -18.41
C PRO A 2 -23.47 7.33 -18.64
N ASN A 3 -23.52 8.52 -18.07
CA ASN A 3 -22.44 9.49 -18.14
C ASN A 3 -21.20 8.86 -17.47
N LYS A 4 -20.22 8.37 -18.24
CA LYS A 4 -18.95 7.93 -17.71
C LYS A 4 -18.28 9.13 -17.06
N GLN A 5 -18.34 9.19 -15.74
CA GLN A 5 -17.64 10.22 -15.00
C GLN A 5 -16.13 10.01 -15.25
N ILE A 6 -15.50 11.03 -15.80
CA ILE A 6 -14.05 11.07 -15.97
C ILE A 6 -13.44 10.98 -14.57
N ALA A 7 -12.53 10.03 -14.37
CA ALA A 7 -11.79 9.89 -13.12
C ALA A 7 -10.99 11.17 -12.87
N VAL A 8 -11.40 11.94 -11.86
CA VAL A 8 -10.70 13.16 -11.46
C VAL A 8 -9.81 12.82 -10.26
N GLY A 9 -8.54 13.18 -10.34
CA GLY A 9 -7.56 12.91 -9.26
C GLY A 9 -8.01 13.41 -7.89
N ALA A 10 -8.79 14.51 -7.82
CA ALA A 10 -9.36 15.03 -6.59
C ALA A 10 -10.33 14.06 -5.87
N ARG A 11 -10.83 13.04 -6.55
CA ARG A 11 -11.70 11.99 -5.96
C ARG A 11 -10.96 10.72 -5.57
N THR A 12 -9.64 10.71 -5.74
CA THR A 12 -8.82 9.57 -5.32
C THR A 12 -8.85 9.41 -3.82
N LYS A 13 -9.16 8.20 -3.36
CA LYS A 13 -9.14 7.82 -1.96
C LYS A 13 -8.22 6.63 -1.78
N VAL A 14 -7.46 6.62 -0.70
CA VAL A 14 -6.61 5.49 -0.34
C VAL A 14 -7.00 5.00 1.04
N LEU A 15 -7.34 3.71 1.10
CA LEU A 15 -7.54 3.00 2.35
C LEU A 15 -6.30 2.12 2.59
N MET A 16 -5.90 2.03 3.84
CA MET A 16 -4.83 1.15 4.30
C MET A 16 -5.34 0.29 5.44
N ASP A 17 -5.03 -0.99 5.39
CA ASP A 17 -5.26 -1.92 6.48
C ASP A 17 -4.03 -2.82 6.68
N VAL A 18 -3.90 -3.39 7.87
CA VAL A 18 -2.83 -4.32 8.23
C VAL A 18 -3.31 -5.74 7.97
N GLU A 19 -2.53 -6.52 7.23
CA GLU A 19 -2.83 -7.92 6.99
C GLU A 19 -2.61 -8.78 8.24
N THR A 20 -3.49 -9.76 8.45
CA THR A 20 -3.30 -10.80 9.46
C THR A 20 -2.39 -11.92 8.94
N SER A 21 -2.46 -12.18 7.64
CA SER A 21 -1.61 -13.13 6.92
C SER A 21 -1.10 -12.47 5.65
N TYR A 22 0.18 -12.65 5.36
CA TYR A 22 0.82 -12.04 4.20
C TYR A 22 0.09 -12.34 2.89
N GLY A 23 -0.23 -11.30 2.15
CA GLY A 23 -0.87 -11.41 0.84
C GLY A 23 -2.37 -11.76 0.87
N VAL A 24 -2.99 -11.76 2.05
CA VAL A 24 -4.41 -12.05 2.22
C VAL A 24 -5.13 -10.81 2.73
N ALA A 25 -6.08 -10.32 1.94
CA ALA A 25 -6.91 -9.19 2.36
C ALA A 25 -7.77 -9.56 3.58
N PRO A 26 -7.89 -8.67 4.59
CA PRO A 26 -8.77 -8.90 5.72
C PRO A 26 -10.22 -9.15 5.27
N THR A 27 -10.87 -10.14 5.86
CA THR A 27 -12.28 -10.45 5.58
C THR A 27 -13.24 -9.44 6.19
N THR A 28 -12.83 -8.82 7.31
CA THR A 28 -13.58 -7.74 7.95
C THR A 28 -12.90 -6.42 7.60
N PRO A 29 -13.57 -5.52 6.87
CA PRO A 29 -12.97 -4.25 6.51
C PRO A 29 -12.70 -3.42 7.77
N GLY A 30 -11.44 -3.17 8.05
CA GLY A 30 -10.97 -2.31 9.16
C GLY A 30 -10.11 -1.14 8.64
N GLY A 31 -10.08 -0.95 7.33
CA GLY A 31 -9.19 0.00 6.67
C GLY A 31 -9.42 1.45 7.09
N VAL A 32 -8.32 2.16 7.25
CA VAL A 32 -8.32 3.59 7.56
C VAL A 32 -8.17 4.39 6.26
N LEU A 33 -9.06 5.36 6.08
CA LEU A 33 -8.96 6.32 4.99
C LEU A 33 -7.83 7.31 5.32
N LEU A 34 -6.79 7.33 4.49
CA LEU A 34 -5.62 8.15 4.71
C LEU A 34 -5.59 9.35 3.77
N PRO A 35 -5.24 10.54 4.27
CA PRO A 35 -4.94 11.69 3.44
C PRO A 35 -3.67 11.41 2.64
N ILE A 36 -3.70 11.72 1.35
CA ILE A 36 -2.57 11.55 0.43
C ILE A 36 -2.39 12.79 -0.43
N ASN A 37 -1.15 13.09 -0.79
CA ASN A 37 -0.81 14.09 -1.79
C ASN A 37 -0.61 13.46 -3.17
N SER A 38 0.01 12.28 -3.22
CA SER A 38 0.14 11.49 -4.45
C SER A 38 0.19 10.00 -4.16
N PHE A 39 -0.21 9.20 -5.16
CA PHE A 39 -0.22 7.75 -5.11
C PHE A 39 0.21 7.20 -6.47
N SER A 40 1.28 6.41 -6.51
CA SER A 40 1.86 5.90 -7.75
C SER A 40 2.08 4.39 -7.77
N LEU A 41 1.48 3.63 -6.84
CA LEU A 41 1.55 2.17 -6.89
C LEU A 41 0.93 1.66 -8.18
N LYS A 42 1.67 0.83 -8.89
CA LYS A 42 1.22 0.18 -10.11
C LYS A 42 1.76 -1.24 -10.21
N PRO A 43 0.99 -2.16 -10.76
CA PRO A 43 1.48 -3.49 -11.09
C PRO A 43 2.35 -3.41 -12.36
N SER A 44 3.39 -4.22 -12.39
CA SER A 44 4.20 -4.48 -13.57
C SER A 44 4.48 -5.97 -13.68
N ARG A 45 4.62 -6.46 -14.91
CA ARG A 45 4.95 -7.85 -15.21
C ARG A 45 5.94 -7.88 -16.35
N ALA A 46 7.09 -8.48 -16.11
CA ALA A 46 8.07 -8.68 -17.17
C ALA A 46 7.59 -9.77 -18.13
N LYS A 47 7.82 -9.60 -19.43
CA LYS A 47 7.69 -10.66 -20.42
C LYS A 47 9.07 -11.23 -20.70
N ASN A 48 9.23 -12.53 -20.48
CA ASN A 48 10.46 -13.24 -20.72
C ASN A 48 10.36 -14.04 -22.01
N THR A 49 11.34 -13.87 -22.90
CA THR A 49 11.43 -14.66 -24.12
C THR A 49 12.47 -15.74 -23.91
N PRO A 50 12.12 -17.03 -24.11
CA PRO A 50 13.12 -18.08 -24.03
C PRO A 50 14.18 -17.91 -25.11
N GLY A 51 15.44 -18.00 -24.74
CA GLY A 51 16.57 -17.99 -25.68
C GLY A 51 16.81 -19.35 -26.36
N THR A 52 15.82 -20.22 -26.38
CA THR A 52 15.97 -21.59 -26.90
C THR A 52 15.95 -21.60 -28.42
N LEU A 53 16.97 -22.16 -29.04
CA LEU A 53 17.02 -22.39 -30.46
C LEU A 53 16.12 -23.59 -30.81
N THR A 54 15.00 -23.32 -31.46
CA THR A 54 14.00 -24.34 -31.85
C THR A 54 14.18 -24.85 -33.30
N GLY A 55 15.22 -24.40 -33.99
CA GLY A 55 15.41 -24.68 -35.43
C GLY A 55 14.45 -23.90 -36.35
N ARG A 56 13.64 -22.99 -35.80
CA ARG A 56 12.72 -22.11 -36.53
C ARG A 56 13.27 -20.68 -36.54
N TYR A 57 12.94 -19.94 -37.57
CA TYR A 57 13.30 -18.51 -37.64
C TYR A 57 12.48 -17.62 -36.70
N ASP A 58 11.32 -18.11 -36.28
CA ASP A 58 10.45 -17.38 -35.36
C ASP A 58 10.92 -17.58 -33.91
N PRO A 59 10.95 -16.51 -33.10
CA PRO A 59 11.25 -16.62 -31.68
C PRO A 59 10.18 -17.47 -30.98
N ALA A 60 10.58 -18.15 -29.90
CA ALA A 60 9.63 -18.88 -29.07
C ALA A 60 8.65 -17.91 -28.39
N GLU A 61 7.44 -18.40 -28.11
CA GLU A 61 6.40 -17.60 -27.48
C GLU A 61 6.87 -17.05 -26.11
N PRO A 62 6.72 -15.75 -25.86
CA PRO A 62 7.10 -15.16 -24.59
C PRO A 62 6.16 -15.61 -23.47
N PHE A 63 6.71 -15.83 -22.28
CA PHE A 63 5.94 -16.13 -21.08
C PHE A 63 5.98 -14.98 -20.07
N ASP A 64 4.91 -14.85 -19.32
CA ASP A 64 4.79 -13.82 -18.29
C ASP A 64 5.63 -14.16 -17.05
N GLY A 65 6.41 -13.20 -16.58
CA GLY A 65 7.10 -13.25 -15.31
C GLY A 65 6.18 -13.02 -14.11
N ASN A 66 6.77 -12.89 -12.94
CA ASN A 66 6.04 -12.59 -11.71
C ASN A 66 5.40 -11.19 -11.77
N LEU A 67 4.23 -11.08 -11.16
CA LEU A 67 3.61 -9.79 -10.93
C LEU A 67 4.35 -9.07 -9.80
N GLU A 68 4.86 -7.89 -10.10
CA GLU A 68 5.52 -7.01 -9.15
C GLU A 68 4.70 -5.72 -8.99
N VAL A 69 4.51 -5.29 -7.75
CA VAL A 69 3.83 -4.02 -7.45
C VAL A 69 4.83 -3.12 -6.76
N SER A 70 5.08 -1.97 -7.33
CA SER A 70 5.98 -0.97 -6.77
C SER A 70 5.46 0.44 -7.00
N GLY A 71 5.92 1.37 -6.19
CA GLY A 71 5.56 2.77 -6.30
C GLY A 71 5.74 3.52 -5.00
N GLY A 72 5.39 4.79 -5.01
CA GLY A 72 5.48 5.67 -3.85
C GLY A 72 4.13 6.27 -3.48
N VAL A 73 4.01 6.62 -2.22
CA VAL A 73 2.88 7.37 -1.69
C VAL A 73 3.43 8.60 -0.98
N VAL A 74 2.98 9.78 -1.37
CA VAL A 74 3.33 11.03 -0.67
C VAL A 74 2.15 11.42 0.22
N VAL A 75 2.44 11.61 1.49
CA VAL A 75 1.44 11.87 2.52
C VAL A 75 1.76 13.13 3.31
N PRO A 76 0.76 13.87 3.77
CA PRO A 76 1.00 14.95 4.70
C PRO A 76 1.43 14.39 6.06
N VAL A 77 2.32 15.09 6.74
CA VAL A 77 2.66 14.78 8.13
C VAL A 77 1.63 15.46 9.03
N ASP A 78 0.68 14.68 9.50
CA ASP A 78 -0.37 15.14 10.42
C ASP A 78 -0.42 14.27 11.68
N ALA A 79 -0.99 14.80 12.75
CA ALA A 79 -1.06 14.13 14.05
C ALA A 79 -2.04 12.94 14.08
N ARG A 80 -2.96 12.83 13.10
CA ARG A 80 -4.02 11.80 13.11
C ARG A 80 -3.66 10.61 12.24
N ALA A 81 -3.15 10.84 11.03
CA ALA A 81 -2.95 9.79 10.04
C ALA A 81 -1.50 9.30 9.94
N PHE A 82 -0.52 10.15 10.28
CA PHE A 82 0.89 9.80 10.11
C PHE A 82 1.33 8.61 10.98
N GLY A 83 0.70 8.42 12.15
CA GLY A 83 0.94 7.26 13.01
C GLY A 83 0.70 5.90 12.34
N HIS A 84 -0.22 5.82 11.37
CA HIS A 84 -0.45 4.60 10.58
C HIS A 84 0.74 4.26 9.68
N TRP A 85 1.40 5.26 9.11
CA TRP A 85 2.61 5.08 8.30
C TRP A 85 3.81 4.68 9.15
N LEU A 86 3.94 5.26 10.36
CA LEU A 86 4.95 4.82 11.33
C LEU A 86 4.72 3.36 11.76
N ARG A 87 3.46 2.98 11.99
CA ARG A 87 3.12 1.57 12.26
C ARG A 87 3.46 0.67 11.08
N ALA A 88 3.23 1.11 9.86
CA ALA A 88 3.57 0.37 8.65
C ALA A 88 5.07 0.13 8.51
N MET A 89 5.90 1.09 8.91
CA MET A 89 7.36 1.02 8.81
C MET A 89 8.00 0.31 10.01
N PHE A 90 7.52 0.57 11.23
CA PHE A 90 8.18 0.13 12.46
C PHE A 90 7.39 -0.97 13.21
N GLY A 91 6.16 -1.27 12.81
CA GLY A 91 5.28 -2.17 13.54
C GLY A 91 4.47 -1.46 14.63
N ALA A 92 3.97 -2.23 15.59
CA ALA A 92 3.14 -1.69 16.66
C ALA A 92 3.94 -0.75 17.58
N SER A 93 3.31 0.36 17.97
CA SER A 93 3.89 1.28 18.96
C SER A 93 3.64 0.79 20.39
N ALA A 94 4.56 1.08 21.30
CA ALA A 94 4.27 1.08 22.72
C ALA A 94 3.56 2.38 23.07
N THR A 95 2.34 2.28 23.58
CA THR A 95 1.50 3.44 23.92
C THR A 95 1.35 3.53 25.43
N THR A 96 1.62 4.68 25.98
CA THR A 96 1.44 5.01 27.40
C THR A 96 0.59 6.27 27.53
N GLY A 97 -0.02 6.46 28.70
CA GLY A 97 -0.93 7.58 28.97
C GLY A 97 -2.39 7.14 28.86
N THR A 98 -3.27 7.92 29.42
CA THR A 98 -4.72 7.66 29.44
C THR A 98 -5.53 8.63 28.57
N GLY A 99 -4.87 9.72 28.14
CA GLY A 99 -5.53 10.81 27.40
C GLY A 99 -6.44 11.69 28.26
N GLU A 100 -6.76 11.23 29.47
CA GLU A 100 -7.61 11.91 30.44
C GLU A 100 -7.02 11.75 31.85
N PRO A 101 -6.86 12.81 32.61
CA PRO A 101 -6.97 14.23 32.22
C PRO A 101 -5.82 14.68 31.30
N ALA A 102 -5.87 15.89 30.77
CA ALA A 102 -4.86 16.44 29.83
C ALA A 102 -3.41 16.40 30.34
N ALA A 103 -3.20 16.13 31.63
CA ALA A 103 -1.89 15.91 32.24
C ALA A 103 -1.27 14.53 31.92
N ALA A 104 -2.03 13.61 31.33
CA ALA A 104 -1.55 12.27 30.96
C ALA A 104 -1.78 12.00 29.46
N PRO A 105 -1.15 12.77 28.55
CA PRO A 105 -1.33 12.63 27.12
C PRO A 105 -0.84 11.26 26.65
N PHE A 106 -1.43 10.74 25.57
CA PHE A 106 -0.92 9.53 24.93
C PHE A 106 0.48 9.77 24.37
N THR A 107 1.40 8.91 24.74
CA THR A 107 2.75 8.87 24.17
C THR A 107 2.92 7.57 23.40
N HIS A 108 3.25 7.68 22.12
CA HIS A 108 3.49 6.55 21.23
C HIS A 108 4.98 6.45 20.95
N VAL A 109 5.58 5.30 21.23
CA VAL A 109 7.00 5.05 20.95
C VAL A 109 7.09 3.91 19.95
N TRP A 110 7.74 4.18 18.82
CA TRP A 110 8.07 3.18 17.80
C TRP A 110 9.55 2.84 17.90
N LYS A 111 9.84 1.54 17.81
CA LYS A 111 11.22 1.05 17.75
C LYS A 111 11.38 0.24 16.47
N SER A 112 12.59 0.26 15.89
CA SER A 112 12.91 -0.60 14.76
C SER A 112 12.65 -2.06 15.13
N ASN A 113 11.86 -2.75 14.30
CA ASN A 113 11.50 -4.14 14.48
C ASN A 113 11.84 -4.94 13.22
N LYS A 114 12.19 -6.21 13.40
CA LYS A 114 12.41 -7.16 12.30
C LYS A 114 11.11 -7.49 11.58
N ASP A 115 10.00 -7.53 12.32
CA ASP A 115 8.70 -7.97 11.83
C ASP A 115 7.87 -6.75 11.43
N MET A 116 8.15 -6.22 10.25
CA MET A 116 7.31 -5.19 9.66
C MET A 116 5.99 -5.80 9.18
N PRO A 117 4.85 -5.20 9.52
CA PRO A 117 3.56 -5.70 9.07
C PRO A 117 3.43 -5.60 7.55
N SER A 118 2.71 -6.52 6.95
CA SER A 118 2.23 -6.36 5.60
C SER A 118 0.90 -5.61 5.58
N LEU A 119 0.65 -4.94 4.47
CA LEU A 119 -0.45 -4.01 4.33
C LEU A 119 -1.28 -4.36 3.10
N VAL A 120 -2.58 -4.14 3.22
CA VAL A 120 -3.47 -3.99 2.09
C VAL A 120 -3.64 -2.51 1.80
N MET A 121 -3.42 -2.12 0.56
CA MET A 121 -3.71 -0.77 0.10
C MET A 121 -4.78 -0.83 -0.98
N GLN A 122 -5.85 -0.08 -0.79
CA GLN A 122 -6.92 0.05 -1.75
C GLN A 122 -6.97 1.49 -2.24
N ALA A 123 -6.79 1.68 -3.54
CA ALA A 123 -6.93 2.97 -4.18
C ALA A 123 -8.21 3.02 -5.01
N THR A 124 -8.92 4.13 -4.91
CA THR A 124 -10.13 4.39 -5.67
C THR A 124 -9.91 5.60 -6.56
N TYR A 125 -10.09 5.43 -7.86
CA TYR A 125 -10.01 6.48 -8.87
C TYR A 125 -11.38 6.65 -9.53
N GLY A 126 -12.25 7.45 -8.92
CA GLY A 126 -13.65 7.51 -9.34
C GLY A 126 -14.32 6.14 -9.17
N ASP A 127 -14.70 5.51 -10.28
CA ASP A 127 -15.37 4.19 -10.29
C ASP A 127 -14.39 3.01 -10.45
N ILE A 128 -13.09 3.29 -10.53
CA ILE A 128 -12.05 2.26 -10.67
C ILE A 128 -11.45 1.98 -9.30
N TYR A 129 -11.43 0.70 -8.92
CA TYR A 129 -10.87 0.22 -7.67
C TYR A 129 -9.63 -0.62 -7.95
N GLY A 130 -8.53 -0.27 -7.30
CA GLY A 130 -7.32 -1.08 -7.28
C GLY A 130 -7.02 -1.54 -5.86
N GLN A 131 -6.81 -2.84 -5.66
CA GLN A 131 -6.40 -3.40 -4.37
C GLN A 131 -5.04 -4.07 -4.53
N PHE A 132 -4.13 -3.71 -3.64
CA PHE A 132 -2.78 -4.25 -3.57
C PHE A 132 -2.60 -4.93 -2.22
N VAL A 133 -2.26 -6.21 -2.24
CA VAL A 133 -2.02 -7.03 -1.04
C VAL A 133 -0.53 -7.32 -0.89
N GLY A 134 -0.10 -7.66 0.32
CA GLY A 134 1.29 -7.99 0.60
C GLY A 134 2.24 -6.79 0.53
N CYS A 135 1.73 -5.56 0.59
CA CYS A 135 2.55 -4.36 0.54
C CYS A 135 3.41 -4.22 1.80
N LYS A 136 4.66 -3.80 1.63
CA LYS A 136 5.56 -3.44 2.74
C LYS A 136 6.24 -2.11 2.43
N VAL A 137 6.44 -1.32 3.47
CA VAL A 137 7.18 -0.05 3.35
C VAL A 137 8.67 -0.36 3.33
N SER A 138 9.36 -0.01 2.24
CA SER A 138 10.81 -0.22 2.11
C SER A 138 11.62 0.98 2.60
N SER A 139 11.08 2.18 2.46
CA SER A 139 11.74 3.42 2.89
C SER A 139 10.72 4.49 3.24
N LEU A 140 11.09 5.36 4.15
CA LEU A 140 10.34 6.55 4.53
C LEU A 140 11.31 7.74 4.50
N ALA A 141 10.98 8.76 3.70
CA ALA A 141 11.72 10.01 3.63
C ALA A 141 10.83 11.16 4.13
N MET A 142 11.39 12.04 4.97
CA MET A 142 10.72 13.22 5.52
C MET A 142 11.55 14.47 5.23
#